data_26f6739704ab4b2d1b67475cd1385092
#
_entry.id   26f6739704ab4b2d1b67475cd1385092
#
_cell.length_a   1.000
_cell.length_b   1.000
_cell.length_c   1.000
_cell.angle_alpha   90.00
_cell.angle_beta   90.00
_cell.angle_gamma   90.00
#
_symmetry.space_group_name_H-M   'P 1'
#
loop_
_entity.id
_entity.type
_entity.pdbx_description
1 polymer ?
#
loop_
_entity_poly.entity_id
_entity_poly.type
_entity_poly.pdbx_seq_one_letter_code
_entity_poly.pdbx_strand_id
1 'polypeptide(L)'
;LKLKEGKVLVLDTGAILAGVPLVAPLKCYTPASVVSEVRDSESRAVLEKLLESRRLEVLEPSGYYVEKAVETARKAGTLRHLSNVDLKVIALALELKAGGVEVIVASDDYRVQETIAKAGIEFLRVRYKGIRRK
;
A
#
# COMPACT_ATOMS: atom_id res chain seq x y z
N LEU A 1 -0.78 5.85 -22.75
CA LEU A 1 -0.54 6.75 -21.98
C LEU A 1 -1.51 7.39 -21.11
N LYS A 2 -2.65 7.77 -21.56
CA LYS A 2 -3.62 8.40 -20.76
C LYS A 2 -4.02 7.55 -19.63
N LEU A 3 -4.07 6.30 -19.79
CA LEU A 3 -4.41 5.43 -18.80
C LEU A 3 -3.53 5.49 -17.63
N LYS A 4 -2.26 5.80 -17.82
CA LYS A 4 -1.36 5.85 -16.77
C LYS A 4 -1.43 7.08 -15.97
N GLU A 5 -2.00 8.12 -16.52
CA GLU A 5 -2.02 9.38 -15.86
C GLU A 5 -2.89 9.44 -14.68
N GLY A 6 -3.86 8.77 -14.54
CA GLY A 6 -4.70 8.86 -13.40
C GLY A 6 -4.60 7.68 -12.48
N LYS A 7 -3.80 6.71 -12.80
CA LYS A 7 -3.70 5.52 -11.98
C LYS A 7 -2.45 5.50 -11.14
N VAL A 8 -2.61 5.14 -9.88
CA VAL A 8 -1.47 5.03 -8.97
C VAL A 8 -1.59 3.76 -8.16
N LEU A 9 -0.47 3.32 -7.62
CA LEU A 9 -0.42 2.17 -6.73
C LEU A 9 -0.16 2.64 -5.32
N VAL A 10 -0.87 2.07 -4.36
CA VAL A 10 -0.55 2.23 -2.95
C VAL A 10 -0.08 0.87 -2.47
N LEU A 11 1.07 0.83 -1.82
CA LEU A 11 1.72 -0.41 -1.48
C LEU A 11 1.89 -0.62 0.01
N ASP A 12 1.71 -1.85 0.44
CA ASP A 12 2.08 -2.23 1.80
C ASP A 12 3.52 -2.74 1.79
N THR A 13 4.01 -3.16 2.96
CA THR A 13 5.38 -3.61 3.11
C THR A 13 5.70 -4.79 2.19
N GLY A 14 4.81 -5.77 2.16
CA GLY A 14 5.05 -6.96 1.33
C GLY A 14 5.17 -6.63 -0.14
N ALA A 15 4.33 -5.71 -0.62
CA ALA A 15 4.36 -5.33 -2.02
C ALA A 15 5.67 -4.62 -2.39
N ILE A 16 6.15 -3.76 -1.48
CA ILE A 16 7.42 -3.07 -1.71
C ILE A 16 8.55 -4.08 -1.77
N LEU A 17 8.59 -5.00 -0.82
CA LEU A 17 9.68 -5.97 -0.75
C LEU A 17 9.59 -7.00 -1.87
N ALA A 18 8.43 -7.19 -2.45
CA ALA A 18 8.27 -8.05 -3.61
C ALA A 18 8.75 -7.39 -4.90
N GLY A 19 9.14 -6.11 -4.83
CA GLY A 19 9.70 -5.41 -5.97
C GLY A 19 8.70 -4.75 -6.89
N VAL A 20 7.47 -4.56 -6.44
CA VAL A 20 6.44 -3.94 -7.27
C VAL A 20 6.88 -2.59 -7.84
N PRO A 21 7.51 -1.69 -7.06
CA PRO A 21 7.92 -0.41 -7.61
C PRO A 21 8.95 -0.50 -8.73
N LEU A 22 9.65 -1.63 -8.82
CA LEU A 22 10.67 -1.80 -9.85
C LEU A 22 10.08 -2.15 -11.20
N VAL A 23 8.91 -2.79 -11.20
CA VAL A 23 8.32 -3.28 -12.45
C VAL A 23 7.03 -2.59 -12.84
N ALA A 24 6.37 -1.93 -11.91
CA ALA A 24 5.09 -1.30 -12.20
C ALA A 24 5.30 -0.01 -12.98
N PRO A 25 4.55 0.21 -14.05
CA PRO A 25 4.68 1.44 -14.83
C PRO A 25 3.85 2.58 -14.27
N LEU A 26 3.45 2.49 -13.02
CA LEU A 26 2.59 3.48 -12.37
C LEU A 26 3.32 4.12 -11.21
N LYS A 27 2.87 5.30 -10.80
CA LYS A 27 3.40 5.93 -9.61
C LYS A 27 3.03 5.09 -8.41
N CYS A 28 3.99 4.92 -7.51
CA CYS A 28 3.83 4.09 -6.32
C CYS A 28 3.96 4.95 -5.07
N TYR A 29 3.02 4.77 -4.17
CA TYR A 29 2.97 5.51 -2.91
C TYR A 29 2.83 4.57 -1.73
N THR A 30 3.32 5.01 -0.58
CA THR A 30 3.16 4.25 0.65
C THR A 30 3.15 5.22 1.82
N PRO A 31 2.46 4.89 2.92
CA PRO A 31 2.50 5.76 4.09
C PRO A 31 3.80 5.61 4.86
N ALA A 32 4.13 6.63 5.65
CA ALA A 32 5.38 6.65 6.40
C ALA A 32 5.54 5.45 7.34
N SER A 33 4.44 4.97 7.91
CA SER A 33 4.50 3.85 8.84
C SER A 33 4.99 2.57 8.17
N VAL A 34 4.73 2.41 6.87
CA VAL A 34 5.24 1.26 6.13
C VAL A 34 6.77 1.36 6.04
N VAL A 35 7.27 2.56 5.74
CA VAL A 35 8.71 2.77 5.66
C VAL A 35 9.38 2.45 6.99
N SER A 36 8.76 2.86 8.09
CA SER A 36 9.29 2.62 9.42
C SER A 36 9.32 1.15 9.79
N GLU A 37 8.46 0.37 9.19
CA GLU A 37 8.35 -1.06 9.47
C GLU A 37 9.52 -1.85 8.89
N VAL A 38 10.17 -1.33 7.88
CA VAL A 38 11.27 -2.03 7.22
C VAL A 38 12.56 -1.74 7.99
N ARG A 39 13.08 -2.75 8.67
CA ARG A 39 14.20 -2.56 9.58
C ARG A 39 15.47 -3.31 9.25
N ASP A 40 15.37 -4.46 8.62
CA ASP A 40 16.58 -5.22 8.32
C ASP A 40 17.39 -4.49 7.25
N SER A 41 18.71 -4.61 7.34
CA SER A 41 19.58 -3.80 6.50
C SER A 41 19.44 -4.06 5.01
N GLU A 42 19.17 -5.27 4.63
CA GLU A 42 19.04 -5.63 3.25
C GLU A 42 17.80 -5.02 2.61
N SER A 43 16.66 -5.15 3.29
CA SER A 43 15.40 -4.57 2.82
C SER A 43 15.46 -3.05 2.87
N ARG A 44 16.14 -2.52 3.89
CA ARG A 44 16.27 -1.09 4.05
C ARG A 44 17.06 -0.48 2.90
N ALA A 45 18.11 -1.15 2.46
CA ALA A 45 18.91 -0.67 1.35
C ALA A 45 18.08 -0.58 0.07
N VAL A 46 17.25 -1.60 -0.17
CA VAL A 46 16.38 -1.60 -1.34
C VAL A 46 15.38 -0.44 -1.25
N LEU A 47 14.77 -0.30 -0.10
CA LEU A 47 13.78 0.73 0.13
C LEU A 47 14.37 2.13 -0.12
N GLU A 48 15.57 2.37 0.40
CA GLU A 48 16.19 3.66 0.25
C GLU A 48 16.48 4.00 -1.21
N LYS A 49 16.87 3.01 -1.99
CA LYS A 49 17.09 3.23 -3.41
C LYS A 49 15.78 3.56 -4.14
N LEU A 50 14.71 2.91 -3.74
CA LEU A 50 13.41 3.19 -4.36
C LEU A 50 12.95 4.61 -4.06
N LEU A 51 13.20 5.07 -2.84
CA LEU A 51 12.83 6.42 -2.44
C LEU A 51 13.71 7.47 -3.14
N GLU A 52 14.99 7.22 -3.22
CA GLU A 52 15.92 8.13 -3.88
C GLU A 52 15.61 8.28 -5.36
N SER A 53 15.27 7.21 -6.01
CA SER A 53 14.97 7.24 -7.44
C SER A 53 13.56 7.68 -7.73
N ARG A 54 12.78 7.94 -6.69
CA ARG A 54 11.38 8.35 -6.78
C ARG A 54 10.47 7.32 -7.43
N ARG A 55 10.89 6.08 -7.41
CA ARG A 55 10.01 5.01 -7.84
C ARG A 55 8.96 4.73 -6.78
N LEU A 56 9.23 5.20 -5.57
CA LEU A 56 8.30 5.08 -4.47
C LEU A 56 8.31 6.40 -3.72
N GLU A 57 7.14 6.94 -3.44
CA GLU A 57 7.03 8.19 -2.70
C GLU A 57 6.18 7.98 -1.46
N VAL A 58 6.50 8.72 -0.42
CA VAL A 58 5.77 8.63 0.83
C VAL A 58 4.67 9.69 0.86
N LEU A 59 3.46 9.26 1.15
CA LEU A 59 2.33 10.16 1.35
C LEU A 59 1.63 9.72 2.63
N GLU A 60 1.37 10.65 3.51
CA GLU A 60 0.74 10.31 4.78
C GLU A 60 -0.75 10.63 4.72
N PRO A 61 -1.62 9.67 5.04
CA PRO A 61 -3.06 9.94 5.02
C PRO A 61 -3.45 10.82 6.20
N SER A 62 -4.50 11.62 6.03
CA SER A 62 -4.99 12.45 7.11
C SER A 62 -5.75 11.59 8.12
N GLY A 63 -5.90 12.13 9.34
CA GLY A 63 -6.62 11.44 10.39
C GLY A 63 -8.05 11.11 10.02
N TYR A 64 -8.68 11.98 9.25
CA TYR A 64 -10.04 11.76 8.79
C TYR A 64 -10.13 10.44 8.01
N TYR A 65 -9.18 10.22 7.10
CA TYR A 65 -9.20 8.99 6.29
C TYR A 65 -8.73 7.76 7.07
N VAL A 66 -7.92 7.96 8.10
CA VAL A 66 -7.59 6.84 8.98
C VAL A 66 -8.85 6.36 9.68
N GLU A 67 -9.71 7.28 10.11
CA GLU A 67 -10.98 6.90 10.72
C GLU A 67 -11.91 6.24 9.71
N LYS A 68 -11.89 6.72 8.47
CA LYS A 68 -12.67 6.08 7.42
C LYS A 68 -12.20 4.66 7.15
N ALA A 69 -10.89 4.45 7.23
CA ALA A 69 -10.32 3.11 7.06
C ALA A 69 -10.81 2.17 8.17
N VAL A 70 -10.84 2.68 9.41
CA VAL A 70 -11.34 1.89 10.53
C VAL A 70 -12.80 1.51 10.29
N GLU A 71 -13.59 2.47 9.84
CA GLU A 71 -15.00 2.24 9.58
C GLU A 71 -15.21 1.21 8.47
N THR A 72 -14.42 1.34 7.39
CA THR A 72 -14.49 0.40 6.28
C THR A 72 -14.12 -1.01 6.73
N ALA A 73 -13.07 -1.11 7.53
CA ALA A 73 -12.62 -2.41 8.03
C ALA A 73 -13.66 -3.02 8.96
N ARG A 74 -14.32 -2.19 9.77
CA ARG A 74 -15.36 -2.68 10.65
C ARG A 74 -16.51 -3.27 9.84
N LYS A 75 -16.92 -2.58 8.79
CA LYS A 75 -17.99 -3.07 7.93
C LYS A 75 -17.60 -4.32 7.17
N ALA A 76 -16.35 -4.44 6.83
CA ALA A 76 -15.85 -5.62 6.14
C ALA A 76 -15.60 -6.80 7.06
N GLY A 77 -15.64 -6.56 8.37
CA GLY A 77 -15.38 -7.60 9.35
C GLY A 77 -13.93 -7.93 9.53
N THR A 78 -13.02 -7.04 9.10
CA THR A 78 -11.58 -7.32 9.11
C THR A 78 -10.82 -6.52 10.15
N LEU A 79 -11.46 -5.59 10.82
CA LEU A 79 -10.76 -4.63 11.68
C LEU A 79 -9.84 -5.28 12.71
N ARG A 80 -10.29 -6.32 13.36
CA ARG A 80 -9.49 -6.94 14.42
C ARG A 80 -8.25 -7.64 13.88
N HIS A 81 -8.17 -7.84 12.59
CA HIS A 81 -7.04 -8.54 11.96
C HIS A 81 -6.06 -7.60 11.27
N LEU A 82 -6.30 -6.29 11.36
CA LEU A 82 -5.46 -5.31 10.68
C LEU A 82 -4.61 -4.56 11.68
N SER A 83 -3.36 -4.32 11.31
CA SER A 83 -2.47 -3.52 12.14
C SER A 83 -2.71 -2.04 11.86
N ASN A 84 -2.12 -1.18 12.67
CA ASN A 84 -2.21 0.25 12.43
C ASN A 84 -1.56 0.61 11.09
N VAL A 85 -0.51 -0.11 10.72
CA VAL A 85 0.16 0.12 9.44
C VAL A 85 -0.79 -0.23 8.29
N ASP A 86 -1.48 -1.38 8.41
CA ASP A 86 -2.46 -1.79 7.40
C ASP A 86 -3.54 -0.72 7.24
N LEU A 87 -4.02 -0.17 8.36
CA LEU A 87 -5.06 0.84 8.30
C LEU A 87 -4.59 2.11 7.62
N LYS A 88 -3.30 2.44 7.77
CA LYS A 88 -2.74 3.60 7.09
C LYS A 88 -2.66 3.37 5.58
N VAL A 89 -2.34 2.15 5.15
CA VAL A 89 -2.33 1.81 3.73
C VAL A 89 -3.74 1.99 3.16
N ILE A 90 -4.73 1.46 3.85
CA ILE A 90 -6.12 1.56 3.41
C ILE A 90 -6.57 3.02 3.40
N ALA A 91 -6.18 3.78 4.44
CA ALA A 91 -6.54 5.19 4.55
C ALA A 91 -5.98 6.01 3.38
N LEU A 92 -4.73 5.74 3.02
CA LEU A 92 -4.11 6.46 1.92
C LEU A 92 -4.86 6.18 0.61
N ALA A 93 -5.24 4.93 0.40
CA ALA A 93 -5.99 4.56 -0.80
C ALA A 93 -7.34 5.27 -0.84
N LEU A 94 -8.03 5.31 0.30
CA LEU A 94 -9.32 5.99 0.38
C LEU A 94 -9.19 7.47 0.10
N GLU A 95 -8.17 8.09 0.62
CA GLU A 95 -7.96 9.52 0.44
C GLU A 95 -7.66 9.86 -1.01
N LEU A 96 -6.80 9.09 -1.65
CA LEU A 96 -6.46 9.32 -3.04
C LEU A 96 -7.69 9.12 -3.93
N LYS A 97 -8.48 8.10 -3.64
CA LYS A 97 -9.69 7.84 -4.40
C LYS A 97 -10.67 9.00 -4.25
N ALA A 98 -10.82 9.52 -3.04
CA ALA A 98 -11.72 10.63 -2.80
C ALA A 98 -11.28 11.88 -3.56
N GLY A 99 -10.00 12.00 -3.85
CA GLY A 99 -9.46 13.12 -4.62
C GLY A 99 -9.55 12.92 -6.12
N GLY A 100 -10.19 11.86 -6.57
CA GLY A 100 -10.39 11.64 -8.00
C GLY A 100 -9.32 10.79 -8.67
N VAL A 101 -8.42 10.21 -7.90
CA VAL A 101 -7.35 9.40 -8.46
C VAL A 101 -7.80 7.95 -8.53
N GLU A 102 -7.50 7.27 -9.61
CA GLU A 102 -7.77 5.85 -9.70
C GLU A 102 -6.66 5.11 -8.97
N VAL A 103 -7.04 4.36 -7.94
CA VAL A 103 -6.09 3.72 -7.05
C VAL A 103 -6.16 2.22 -7.16
N ILE A 104 -5.00 1.59 -7.18
CA ILE A 104 -4.88 0.16 -7.06
C ILE A 104 -4.02 -0.10 -5.83
N VAL A 105 -4.47 -0.94 -4.91
CA VAL A 105 -3.68 -1.28 -3.74
C VAL A 105 -2.97 -2.59 -4.00
N ALA A 106 -1.66 -2.60 -3.84
CA ALA A 106 -0.87 -3.82 -3.98
C ALA A 106 -0.52 -4.33 -2.60
N SER A 107 -0.91 -5.55 -2.30
CA SER A 107 -0.73 -6.12 -0.97
C SER A 107 -0.65 -7.63 -1.03
N ASP A 108 0.14 -8.22 -0.12
CA ASP A 108 0.18 -9.66 0.01
C ASP A 108 -0.70 -10.12 1.18
N ASP A 109 -1.41 -9.21 1.82
CA ASP A 109 -2.25 -9.52 2.96
C ASP A 109 -3.71 -9.66 2.52
N TYR A 110 -4.26 -10.86 2.69
CA TYR A 110 -5.63 -11.16 2.32
C TYR A 110 -6.65 -10.23 3.00
N ARG A 111 -6.41 -9.86 4.25
CA ARG A 111 -7.34 -9.02 4.98
C ARG A 111 -7.35 -7.59 4.47
N VAL A 112 -6.19 -7.10 4.03
CA VAL A 112 -6.12 -5.80 3.39
C VAL A 112 -6.88 -5.85 2.08
N GLN A 113 -6.68 -6.92 1.30
CA GLN A 113 -7.36 -7.08 0.01
C GLN A 113 -8.88 -7.11 0.20
N GLU A 114 -9.33 -7.83 1.20
CA GLU A 114 -10.75 -7.96 1.50
C GLU A 114 -11.37 -6.60 1.86
N THR A 115 -10.66 -5.83 2.67
CA THR A 115 -11.13 -4.52 3.08
C THR A 115 -11.18 -3.55 1.90
N ILE A 116 -10.17 -3.59 1.07
CA ILE A 116 -10.07 -2.74 -0.10
C ILE A 116 -11.20 -3.07 -1.10
N ALA A 117 -11.49 -4.34 -1.28
CA ALA A 117 -12.59 -4.75 -2.17
C ALA A 117 -13.92 -4.22 -1.65
N LYS A 118 -14.12 -4.21 -0.34
CA LYS A 118 -15.34 -3.70 0.26
C LYS A 118 -15.51 -2.21 -0.02
N ALA A 119 -14.40 -1.49 -0.13
CA ALA A 119 -14.43 -0.07 -0.42
C ALA A 119 -14.58 0.23 -1.91
N GLY A 120 -14.65 -0.79 -2.74
CA GLY A 120 -14.76 -0.60 -4.18
C GLY A 120 -13.46 -0.16 -4.83
N ILE A 121 -12.33 -0.44 -4.20
CA ILE A 121 -11.03 -0.11 -4.73
C ILE A 121 -10.39 -1.37 -5.29
N GLU A 122 -9.76 -1.22 -6.44
CA GLU A 122 -9.09 -2.32 -7.11
C GLU A 122 -7.85 -2.75 -6.33
N PHE A 123 -7.54 -4.03 -6.29
CA PHE A 123 -6.30 -4.45 -5.65
C PHE A 123 -5.53 -5.40 -6.55
N LEU A 124 -4.21 -5.38 -6.36
CA LEU A 124 -3.29 -6.25 -7.05
C LEU A 124 -2.76 -7.23 -6.03
N ARG A 125 -2.98 -8.50 -6.26
CA ARG A 125 -2.53 -9.53 -5.36
C ARG A 125 -1.05 -9.76 -5.54
N VAL A 126 -0.31 -9.68 -4.46
CA VAL A 126 1.14 -9.82 -4.48
C VAL A 126 1.53 -10.97 -3.59
N ARG A 127 2.58 -11.66 -3.95
CA ARG A 127 3.13 -12.69 -3.09
C ARG A 127 4.55 -12.35 -2.77
N TYR A 128 4.79 -12.01 -1.52
CA TYR A 128 6.14 -11.78 -1.05
C TYR A 128 6.52 -12.92 -0.12
N LYS A 129 7.53 -13.65 -0.49
CA LYS A 129 7.92 -14.80 0.28
C LYS A 129 9.15 -14.58 1.14
N GLY A 130 9.75 -13.42 1.03
CA GLY A 130 10.94 -13.12 1.76
C GLY A 130 12.14 -13.85 1.20
N ILE A 131 13.22 -13.81 1.95
CA ILE A 131 14.45 -14.47 1.55
C ILE A 131 14.35 -15.93 1.91
N ARG A 132 14.53 -16.77 0.91
CA ARG A 132 14.43 -18.21 1.13
C ARG A 132 15.75 -18.83 1.40
N ARG A 133 15.77 -19.75 2.31
CA ARG A 133 16.97 -20.47 2.60
C ARG A 133 16.73 -21.90 2.32
N LYS A 134 17.65 -22.53 1.71
CA LYS A 134 17.49 -23.92 1.35
C LYS A 134 18.31 -24.83 2.24
#